data_b36f544dfd4bc838be750536422a98f0
#
_entry.id   b36f544dfd4bc838be750536422a98f0
#
_cell.length_a   1.000
_cell.length_b   1.000
_cell.length_c   1.000
_cell.angle_alpha   90.00
_cell.angle_beta   90.00
_cell.angle_gamma   90.00
#
_symmetry.space_group_name_H-M   'P 1'
#
loop_
_entity.id
_entity.type
_entity.pdbx_description
1 polymer ?
#
loop_
_entity_poly.entity_id
_entity_poly.type
_entity_poly.pdbx_seq_one_letter_code
_entity_poly.pdbx_strand_id
1 'polypeptide(L)'
;MNEDLYKLYLKNSLIPKRYLVDIDLLPSKKDKKVFDELKNIKENVVEFVKGGNNLLICSDSPGNGKTTWATKILKSYLENVSDRAWPNNTPALFININSFLNDKRMAMDDPELSEKVKKIEKALKTAKLVVFDDIADKRLTSFENNNLFYWIDYRTANMLSCIYTTNELPPKMETSMDIKLFSRIVKYSYIKEIKDGDHRKAEF
;
A
#
# COMPACT_ATOMS: atom_id res chain seq x y z
N MET A 1 12.81 -15.47 -12.96
CA MET A 1 13.08 -14.13 -12.33
C MET A 1 14.43 -13.62 -12.81
N ASN A 2 14.50 -12.37 -13.28
CA ASN A 2 15.76 -11.67 -13.56
C ASN A 2 16.16 -10.91 -12.28
N GLU A 3 17.26 -11.33 -11.68
CA GLU A 3 17.70 -10.83 -10.36
C GLU A 3 18.08 -9.33 -10.37
N ASP A 4 18.68 -8.87 -11.48
CA ASP A 4 19.07 -7.46 -11.63
C ASP A 4 17.85 -6.56 -11.78
N LEU A 5 16.84 -6.99 -12.55
CA LEU A 5 15.56 -6.27 -12.65
C LEU A 5 14.81 -6.26 -11.31
N TYR A 6 14.80 -7.37 -10.59
CA TYR A 6 14.18 -7.43 -9.27
C TYR A 6 14.82 -6.44 -8.29
N LYS A 7 16.17 -6.41 -8.22
CA LYS A 7 16.92 -5.44 -7.40
C LYS A 7 16.63 -3.99 -7.81
N LEU A 8 16.55 -3.72 -9.12
CA LEU A 8 16.20 -2.40 -9.64
C LEU A 8 14.78 -1.99 -9.21
N TYR A 9 13.81 -2.89 -9.32
CA TYR A 9 12.43 -2.64 -8.93
C TYR A 9 12.28 -2.43 -7.42
N LEU A 10 12.95 -3.23 -6.58
CA LEU A 10 12.99 -3.01 -5.14
C LEU A 10 13.55 -1.63 -4.79
N LYS A 11 14.65 -1.21 -5.43
CA LYS A 11 15.25 0.11 -5.21
C LYS A 11 14.28 1.26 -5.54
N ASN A 12 13.48 1.11 -6.61
CA ASN A 12 12.57 2.14 -7.09
C ASN A 12 11.16 2.07 -6.47
N SER A 13 10.85 1.01 -5.73
CA SER A 13 9.52 0.77 -5.16
C SER A 13 9.21 1.60 -3.92
N LEU A 14 10.18 2.32 -3.36
CA LEU A 14 10.06 3.12 -2.14
C LEU A 14 9.71 2.33 -0.87
N ILE A 15 9.90 1.01 -0.87
CA ILE A 15 9.68 0.19 0.34
C ILE A 15 10.68 0.62 1.43
N PRO A 16 10.22 0.92 2.65
CA PRO A 16 11.12 1.25 3.75
C PRO A 16 12.10 0.11 4.05
N LYS A 17 13.37 0.46 4.33
CA LYS A 17 14.47 -0.52 4.52
C LYS A 17 14.12 -1.65 5.49
N ARG A 18 13.39 -1.36 6.57
CA ARG A 18 12.98 -2.35 7.57
C ARG A 18 12.10 -3.48 7.01
N TYR A 19 11.39 -3.24 5.89
CA TYR A 19 10.51 -4.24 5.24
C TYR A 19 11.17 -4.93 4.05
N LEU A 20 12.40 -4.57 3.71
CA LEU A 20 13.19 -5.30 2.71
C LEU A 20 13.63 -6.66 3.25
N VAL A 21 13.84 -6.76 4.56
CA VAL A 21 14.09 -8.04 5.27
C VAL A 21 12.78 -8.83 5.35
N ASP A 22 12.88 -10.15 5.22
CA ASP A 22 11.72 -11.00 5.41
C ASP A 22 11.41 -11.15 6.91
N ILE A 23 10.19 -10.76 7.26
CA ILE A 23 9.68 -10.84 8.63
C ILE A 23 8.63 -11.95 8.63
N ASP A 24 8.85 -13.00 9.41
CA ASP A 24 7.85 -14.04 9.59
C ASP A 24 6.77 -13.56 10.54
N LEU A 25 5.53 -13.65 10.06
CA LEU A 25 4.34 -13.36 10.84
C LEU A 25 3.63 -14.68 11.15
N LEU A 26 3.53 -15.02 12.42
CA LEU A 26 2.79 -16.19 12.87
C LEU A 26 1.35 -15.78 13.21
N PRO A 27 0.34 -16.43 12.61
CA PRO A 27 -1.05 -16.13 12.92
C PRO A 27 -1.42 -16.62 14.31
N SER A 28 -2.19 -15.85 15.04
CA SER A 28 -2.95 -16.39 16.17
C SER A 28 -4.05 -17.33 15.68
N LYS A 29 -4.68 -18.03 16.61
CA LYS A 29 -5.86 -18.86 16.27
C LYS A 29 -7.00 -18.04 15.65
N LYS A 30 -7.13 -16.75 16.03
CA LYS A 30 -8.18 -15.84 15.55
C LYS A 30 -7.92 -15.38 14.12
N ASP A 31 -6.65 -15.20 13.76
CA ASP A 31 -6.25 -14.62 12.47
C ASP A 31 -5.81 -15.66 11.43
N LYS A 32 -5.81 -16.95 11.78
CA LYS A 32 -5.39 -18.02 10.87
C LYS A 32 -6.07 -17.91 9.50
N LYS A 33 -7.40 -17.77 9.48
CA LYS A 33 -8.17 -17.65 8.23
C LYS A 33 -7.73 -16.43 7.41
N VAL A 34 -7.58 -15.27 8.03
CA VAL A 34 -7.16 -14.03 7.35
C VAL A 34 -5.75 -14.16 6.81
N PHE A 35 -4.84 -14.78 7.56
CA PHE A 35 -3.46 -15.04 7.11
C PHE A 35 -3.43 -16.01 5.92
N ASP A 36 -4.24 -17.07 5.93
CA ASP A 36 -4.36 -18.00 4.79
C ASP A 36 -4.90 -17.27 3.55
N GLU A 37 -5.89 -16.38 3.71
CA GLU A 37 -6.42 -15.56 2.63
C GLU A 37 -5.39 -14.55 2.09
N LEU A 38 -4.61 -13.88 2.96
CA LEU A 38 -3.53 -12.97 2.56
C LEU A 38 -2.39 -13.72 1.87
N LYS A 39 -2.07 -14.93 2.32
CA LYS A 39 -1.11 -15.82 1.68
C LYS A 39 -1.57 -16.20 0.27
N ASN A 40 -2.84 -16.58 0.11
CA ASN A 40 -3.41 -16.88 -1.19
C ASN A 40 -3.35 -15.68 -2.15
N ILE A 41 -3.65 -14.45 -1.68
CA ILE A 41 -3.50 -13.22 -2.50
C ILE A 41 -2.04 -13.03 -2.89
N LYS A 42 -1.09 -13.22 -1.97
CA LYS A 42 0.35 -13.11 -2.26
C LYS A 42 0.80 -14.11 -3.33
N GLU A 43 0.37 -15.36 -3.25
CA GLU A 43 0.73 -16.43 -4.19
C GLU A 43 0.11 -16.20 -5.57
N ASN A 44 -1.07 -15.60 -5.65
CA ASN A 44 -1.80 -15.29 -6.88
C ASN A 44 -1.78 -13.79 -7.25
N VAL A 45 -0.76 -13.06 -6.80
CA VAL A 45 -0.71 -11.60 -6.88
C VAL A 45 -0.74 -11.06 -8.31
N VAL A 46 -0.19 -11.76 -9.28
CA VAL A 46 -0.20 -11.33 -10.69
C VAL A 46 -1.63 -11.30 -11.23
N GLU A 47 -2.41 -12.34 -10.98
CA GLU A 47 -3.82 -12.38 -11.40
C GLU A 47 -4.68 -11.39 -10.61
N PHE A 48 -4.40 -11.24 -9.30
CA PHE A 48 -5.03 -10.21 -8.48
C PHE A 48 -4.85 -8.81 -9.09
N VAL A 49 -3.63 -8.46 -9.50
CA VAL A 49 -3.29 -7.16 -10.10
C VAL A 49 -3.84 -7.03 -11.51
N LYS A 50 -3.82 -8.07 -12.34
CA LYS A 50 -4.43 -8.06 -13.68
C LYS A 50 -5.94 -7.79 -13.63
N GLY A 51 -6.62 -8.28 -12.60
CA GLY A 51 -8.05 -8.05 -12.37
C GLY A 51 -8.38 -6.63 -11.89
N GLY A 52 -7.40 -5.77 -11.63
CA GLY A 52 -7.64 -4.44 -11.06
C GLY A 52 -8.19 -4.48 -9.62
N ASN A 53 -7.97 -5.58 -8.92
CA ASN A 53 -8.50 -5.79 -7.57
C ASN A 53 -7.77 -4.94 -6.53
N ASN A 54 -8.51 -4.51 -5.50
CA ASN A 54 -7.96 -3.78 -4.37
C ASN A 54 -8.10 -4.58 -3.07
N LEU A 55 -7.20 -4.30 -2.12
CA LEU A 55 -7.16 -4.93 -0.80
C LEU A 55 -7.10 -3.87 0.29
N LEU A 56 -7.96 -3.97 1.29
CA LEU A 56 -7.87 -3.18 2.53
C LEU A 56 -7.49 -4.11 3.68
N ILE A 57 -6.30 -3.89 4.26
CA ILE A 57 -5.85 -4.58 5.47
C ILE A 57 -6.04 -3.62 6.65
N CYS A 58 -7.00 -3.93 7.50
CA CYS A 58 -7.37 -3.08 8.63
C CYS A 58 -7.23 -3.78 9.98
N SER A 59 -7.18 -3.00 11.03
CA SER A 59 -7.19 -3.46 12.42
C SER A 59 -7.50 -2.27 13.33
N ASP A 60 -8.00 -2.53 14.51
CA ASP A 60 -8.15 -1.54 15.58
C ASP A 60 -6.87 -1.33 16.42
N SER A 61 -5.82 -2.11 16.13
CA SER A 61 -4.56 -2.11 16.89
C SER A 61 -3.35 -1.89 16.00
N PRO A 62 -2.33 -1.14 16.44
CA PRO A 62 -1.05 -1.02 15.75
C PRO A 62 -0.20 -2.29 15.94
N GLY A 63 0.82 -2.46 15.09
CA GLY A 63 1.87 -3.48 15.29
C GLY A 63 1.51 -4.91 14.88
N ASN A 64 0.31 -5.18 14.40
CA ASN A 64 -0.18 -6.52 14.04
C ASN A 64 0.16 -7.01 12.62
N GLY A 65 1.11 -6.37 11.95
CA GLY A 65 1.66 -6.87 10.70
C GLY A 65 0.98 -6.41 9.41
N LYS A 66 0.03 -5.46 9.42
CA LYS A 66 -0.64 -4.91 8.23
C LYS A 66 0.34 -4.47 7.15
N THR A 67 1.25 -3.56 7.49
CA THR A 67 2.29 -3.05 6.58
C THR A 67 3.23 -4.17 6.13
N THR A 68 3.54 -5.12 7.00
CA THR A 68 4.37 -6.30 6.65
C THR A 68 3.66 -7.15 5.59
N TRP A 69 2.36 -7.43 5.73
CA TRP A 69 1.59 -8.15 4.73
C TRP A 69 1.50 -7.39 3.41
N ALA A 70 1.22 -6.09 3.45
CA ALA A 70 1.17 -5.25 2.25
C ALA A 70 2.50 -5.28 1.50
N THR A 71 3.63 -5.19 2.20
CA THR A 71 4.96 -5.26 1.59
C THR A 71 5.34 -6.65 1.11
N LYS A 72 4.93 -7.74 1.80
CA LYS A 72 5.12 -9.11 1.32
C LYS A 72 4.40 -9.34 -0.02
N ILE A 73 3.16 -8.88 -0.15
CA ILE A 73 2.36 -8.97 -1.39
C ILE A 73 3.02 -8.15 -2.50
N LEU A 74 3.47 -6.92 -2.18
CA LEU A 74 4.14 -6.06 -3.15
C LEU A 74 5.47 -6.67 -3.62
N LYS A 75 6.31 -7.19 -2.72
CA LYS A 75 7.56 -7.90 -3.08
C LYS A 75 7.29 -9.10 -3.98
N SER A 76 6.29 -9.91 -3.64
CA SER A 76 5.88 -11.06 -4.46
C SER A 76 5.46 -10.61 -5.87
N TYR A 77 4.74 -9.49 -6.01
CA TYR A 77 4.42 -8.94 -7.34
C TYR A 77 5.68 -8.53 -8.10
N LEU A 78 6.59 -7.77 -7.48
CA LEU A 78 7.86 -7.36 -8.11
C LEU A 78 8.68 -8.55 -8.59
N GLU A 79 8.75 -9.61 -7.80
CA GLU A 79 9.45 -10.86 -8.14
C GLU A 79 8.85 -11.52 -9.37
N ASN A 80 7.53 -11.66 -9.41
CA ASN A 80 6.83 -12.34 -10.50
C ASN A 80 6.77 -11.55 -11.82
N VAL A 81 7.07 -10.23 -11.81
CA VAL A 81 7.10 -9.40 -13.02
C VAL A 81 8.52 -8.96 -13.41
N SER A 82 9.54 -9.48 -12.76
CA SER A 82 10.95 -9.14 -13.02
C SER A 82 11.58 -9.86 -14.23
N ASP A 83 10.76 -10.50 -15.07
CA ASP A 83 11.16 -11.11 -16.34
C ASP A 83 11.19 -10.10 -17.50
N ARG A 84 10.61 -8.92 -17.32
CA ARG A 84 10.49 -7.87 -18.35
C ARG A 84 10.70 -6.47 -17.78
N ALA A 85 11.15 -5.56 -18.64
CA ALA A 85 11.27 -4.14 -18.30
C ALA A 85 9.88 -3.46 -18.21
N TRP A 86 9.74 -2.59 -17.25
CA TRP A 86 8.54 -1.77 -17.05
C TRP A 86 8.83 -0.29 -17.25
N PRO A 87 7.86 0.51 -17.73
CA PRO A 87 8.02 1.96 -17.83
C PRO A 87 8.42 2.58 -16.49
N ASN A 88 9.38 3.47 -16.52
CA ASN A 88 9.96 4.14 -15.35
C ASN A 88 10.61 3.18 -14.32
N ASN A 89 10.86 1.91 -14.67
CA ASN A 89 11.41 0.89 -13.76
C ASN A 89 10.66 0.79 -12.44
N THR A 90 9.33 0.91 -12.49
CA THR A 90 8.50 0.97 -11.28
C THR A 90 7.17 0.27 -11.52
N PRO A 91 7.15 -1.08 -11.56
CA PRO A 91 5.90 -1.85 -11.73
C PRO A 91 4.99 -1.78 -10.51
N ALA A 92 5.55 -1.50 -9.32
CA ALA A 92 4.81 -1.31 -8.09
C ALA A 92 5.47 -0.29 -7.16
N LEU A 93 4.68 0.38 -6.31
CA LEU A 93 5.11 1.41 -5.37
C LEU A 93 4.58 1.17 -3.97
N PHE A 94 5.37 1.58 -2.99
CA PHE A 94 4.95 1.74 -1.60
C PHE A 94 4.91 3.23 -1.26
N ILE A 95 3.77 3.72 -0.79
CA ILE A 95 3.56 5.13 -0.40
C ILE A 95 3.06 5.17 1.03
N ASN A 96 3.89 5.67 1.95
CA ASN A 96 3.38 6.11 3.23
C ASN A 96 2.66 7.44 3.04
N ILE A 97 1.36 7.46 3.31
CA ILE A 97 0.47 8.58 2.98
C ILE A 97 0.90 9.86 3.69
N ASN A 98 1.21 9.77 4.98
CA ASN A 98 1.57 10.95 5.77
C ASN A 98 2.85 11.61 5.25
N SER A 99 3.88 10.80 4.94
CA SER A 99 5.13 11.30 4.37
C SER A 99 4.92 11.92 2.99
N PHE A 100 4.18 11.24 2.10
CA PHE A 100 3.94 11.73 0.74
C PHE A 100 3.17 13.06 0.72
N LEU A 101 2.09 13.18 1.52
CA LEU A 101 1.31 14.40 1.57
C LEU A 101 2.10 15.56 2.20
N ASN A 102 2.97 15.26 3.17
CA ASN A 102 3.87 16.26 3.73
C ASN A 102 4.93 16.72 2.72
N ASP A 103 5.60 15.78 2.04
CA ASP A 103 6.56 16.09 0.97
C ASP A 103 5.89 16.95 -0.12
N LYS A 104 4.66 16.61 -0.51
CA LYS A 104 3.90 17.37 -1.51
C LYS A 104 3.59 18.80 -1.07
N ARG A 105 3.30 19.02 0.20
CA ARG A 105 3.08 20.37 0.75
C ARG A 105 4.38 21.18 0.75
N MET A 106 5.48 20.57 1.21
CA MET A 106 6.79 21.25 1.26
C MET A 106 7.37 21.52 -0.14
N ALA A 107 7.03 20.68 -1.12
CA ALA A 107 7.47 20.83 -2.51
C ALA A 107 6.98 22.12 -3.21
N MET A 108 6.07 22.89 -2.59
CA MET A 108 5.64 24.20 -3.11
C MET A 108 6.77 25.23 -3.06
N ASP A 109 7.66 25.11 -2.07
CA ASP A 109 8.74 26.07 -1.82
C ASP A 109 10.14 25.47 -2.04
N ASP A 110 10.21 24.18 -2.41
CA ASP A 110 11.47 23.43 -2.61
C ASP A 110 11.50 22.78 -4.02
N PRO A 111 12.32 23.32 -4.96
CA PRO A 111 12.42 22.79 -6.31
C PRO A 111 12.94 21.33 -6.39
N GLU A 112 13.87 20.94 -5.53
CA GLU A 112 14.44 19.59 -5.52
C GLU A 112 13.37 18.57 -5.05
N LEU A 113 12.67 18.90 -3.98
CA LEU A 113 11.57 18.10 -3.46
C LEU A 113 10.41 18.04 -4.47
N SER A 114 10.15 19.13 -5.21
CA SER A 114 9.16 19.19 -6.29
C SER A 114 9.47 18.17 -7.38
N GLU A 115 10.71 18.06 -7.83
CA GLU A 115 11.10 17.06 -8.83
C GLU A 115 10.96 15.61 -8.31
N LYS A 116 11.28 15.37 -7.04
CA LYS A 116 11.06 14.07 -6.39
C LYS A 116 9.56 13.71 -6.37
N VAL A 117 8.71 14.64 -5.95
CA VAL A 117 7.25 14.45 -5.90
C VAL A 117 6.68 14.18 -7.28
N LYS A 118 7.07 14.95 -8.31
CA LYS A 118 6.65 14.73 -9.70
C LYS A 118 7.01 13.33 -10.22
N LYS A 119 8.20 12.81 -9.87
CA LYS A 119 8.60 11.43 -10.24
C LYS A 119 7.69 10.39 -9.59
N ILE A 120 7.36 10.57 -8.30
CA ILE A 120 6.42 9.69 -7.60
C ILE A 120 5.02 9.76 -8.24
N GLU A 121 4.52 10.96 -8.54
CA GLU A 121 3.23 11.16 -9.19
C GLU A 121 3.15 10.51 -10.58
N LYS A 122 4.23 10.60 -11.36
CA LYS A 122 4.33 9.90 -12.64
C LYS A 122 4.28 8.38 -12.45
N ALA A 123 4.98 7.86 -11.45
CA ALA A 123 4.96 6.45 -11.13
C ALA A 123 3.59 5.98 -10.60
N LEU A 124 2.87 6.78 -9.81
CA LEU A 124 1.50 6.50 -9.36
C LEU A 124 0.51 6.30 -10.52
N LYS A 125 0.73 6.96 -11.67
CA LYS A 125 -0.10 6.78 -12.87
C LYS A 125 0.20 5.50 -13.64
N THR A 126 1.41 4.98 -13.54
CA THR A 126 1.90 3.87 -14.40
C THR A 126 2.08 2.55 -13.66
N ALA A 127 2.36 2.58 -12.37
CA ALA A 127 2.52 1.39 -11.55
C ALA A 127 1.22 0.58 -11.49
N LYS A 128 1.30 -0.72 -11.71
CA LYS A 128 0.15 -1.63 -11.70
C LYS A 128 -0.36 -1.92 -10.30
N LEU A 129 0.54 -1.92 -9.31
CA LEU A 129 0.22 -2.11 -7.90
C LEU A 129 0.78 -0.96 -7.07
N VAL A 130 -0.04 -0.37 -6.20
CA VAL A 130 0.41 0.62 -5.21
C VAL A 130 -0.07 0.25 -3.83
N VAL A 131 0.84 0.24 -2.87
CA VAL A 131 0.51 0.20 -1.45
C VAL A 131 0.35 1.63 -0.95
N PHE A 132 -0.80 1.96 -0.39
CA PHE A 132 -1.07 3.18 0.36
C PHE A 132 -1.10 2.84 1.86
N ASP A 133 0.01 3.11 2.55
CA ASP A 133 0.23 2.72 3.94
C ASP A 133 -0.22 3.82 4.90
N ASP A 134 -0.83 3.39 6.01
CA ASP A 134 -1.35 4.26 7.09
C ASP A 134 -2.42 5.27 6.61
N ILE A 135 -3.39 4.79 5.79
CA ILE A 135 -4.53 5.60 5.37
C ILE A 135 -5.50 5.78 6.55
N ALA A 136 -6.04 6.98 6.73
CA ALA A 136 -6.98 7.32 7.81
C ALA A 136 -6.40 7.34 9.24
N ASP A 137 -5.09 7.28 9.43
CA ASP A 137 -4.48 7.36 10.78
C ASP A 137 -4.65 8.71 11.47
N LYS A 138 -5.08 9.73 10.74
CA LYS A 138 -5.41 11.08 11.24
C LYS A 138 -6.51 11.71 10.39
N ARG A 139 -7.21 12.68 10.96
CA ARG A 139 -8.13 13.53 10.19
C ARG A 139 -7.35 14.33 9.14
N LEU A 140 -7.67 14.12 7.88
CA LEU A 140 -7.02 14.80 6.76
C LEU A 140 -7.56 16.23 6.59
N THR A 141 -6.69 17.15 6.23
CA THR A 141 -7.09 18.50 5.78
C THR A 141 -7.78 18.41 4.42
N SER A 142 -8.47 19.47 3.99
CA SER A 142 -9.11 19.52 2.65
C SER A 142 -8.09 19.33 1.52
N PHE A 143 -6.88 19.86 1.66
CA PHE A 143 -5.80 19.66 0.70
C PHE A 143 -5.38 18.18 0.63
N GLU A 144 -5.17 17.54 1.76
CA GLU A 144 -4.79 16.14 1.85
C GLU A 144 -5.88 15.21 1.29
N ASN A 145 -7.15 15.46 1.66
CA ASN A 145 -8.30 14.71 1.13
C ASN A 145 -8.40 14.82 -0.40
N ASN A 146 -8.31 16.03 -0.96
CA ASN A 146 -8.42 16.23 -2.41
C ASN A 146 -7.27 15.54 -3.17
N ASN A 147 -6.05 15.60 -2.65
CA ASN A 147 -4.91 14.92 -3.26
C ASN A 147 -5.06 13.41 -3.22
N LEU A 148 -5.43 12.86 -2.07
CA LEU A 148 -5.58 11.42 -1.90
C LEU A 148 -6.76 10.90 -2.74
N PHE A 149 -7.89 11.61 -2.75
CA PHE A 149 -9.03 11.30 -3.59
C PHE A 149 -8.66 11.26 -5.07
N TYR A 150 -7.92 12.27 -5.56
CA TYR A 150 -7.47 12.31 -6.95
C TYR A 150 -6.71 11.05 -7.36
N TRP A 151 -5.76 10.59 -6.53
CA TRP A 151 -4.96 9.42 -6.86
C TRP A 151 -5.74 8.12 -6.77
N ILE A 152 -6.56 7.96 -5.76
CA ILE A 152 -7.36 6.75 -5.57
C ILE A 152 -8.45 6.64 -6.63
N ASP A 153 -9.15 7.74 -6.95
CA ASP A 153 -10.16 7.78 -8.00
C ASP A 153 -9.55 7.49 -9.38
N TYR A 154 -8.42 8.15 -9.70
CA TYR A 154 -7.68 7.87 -10.94
C TYR A 154 -7.33 6.39 -11.07
N ARG A 155 -6.80 5.78 -10.03
CA ARG A 155 -6.39 4.38 -10.07
C ARG A 155 -7.59 3.44 -10.17
N THR A 156 -8.64 3.70 -9.42
CA THR A 156 -9.89 2.94 -9.49
C THR A 156 -10.50 3.01 -10.90
N ALA A 157 -10.57 4.20 -11.49
CA ALA A 157 -11.12 4.40 -12.84
C ALA A 157 -10.29 3.68 -13.94
N ASN A 158 -8.99 3.50 -13.73
CA ASN A 158 -8.07 2.85 -14.66
C ASN A 158 -7.79 1.36 -14.30
N MET A 159 -8.55 0.78 -13.38
CA MET A 159 -8.37 -0.59 -12.90
C MET A 159 -6.92 -0.90 -12.47
N LEU A 160 -6.27 0.04 -11.80
CA LEU A 160 -4.93 -0.08 -11.25
C LEU A 160 -5.02 -0.47 -9.78
N SER A 161 -4.49 -1.63 -9.45
CA SER A 161 -4.63 -2.24 -8.12
C SER A 161 -3.99 -1.43 -7.00
N CYS A 162 -4.69 -1.38 -5.86
CA CYS A 162 -4.23 -0.75 -4.64
C CYS A 162 -4.31 -1.73 -3.45
N ILE A 163 -3.34 -1.62 -2.55
CA ILE A 163 -3.39 -2.21 -1.21
C ILE A 163 -3.39 -1.05 -0.23
N TYR A 164 -4.39 -1.01 0.64
CA TYR A 164 -4.52 -0.01 1.70
C TYR A 164 -4.24 -0.66 3.04
N THR A 165 -3.52 0.05 3.93
CA THR A 165 -3.41 -0.34 5.34
C THR A 165 -3.94 0.77 6.25
N THR A 166 -4.58 0.41 7.35
CA THR A 166 -5.15 1.37 8.31
C THR A 166 -5.28 0.78 9.71
N ASN A 167 -5.19 1.63 10.72
CA ASN A 167 -5.49 1.31 12.12
C ASN A 167 -6.97 1.58 12.46
N GLU A 168 -7.81 1.80 11.48
CA GLU A 168 -9.24 1.99 11.67
C GLU A 168 -10.06 0.91 10.97
N LEU A 169 -11.09 0.41 11.63
CA LEU A 169 -12.08 -0.47 11.01
C LEU A 169 -13.02 0.34 10.12
N PRO A 170 -13.66 -0.28 9.09
CA PRO A 170 -14.54 0.43 8.16
C PRO A 170 -15.60 1.32 8.79
N PRO A 171 -16.32 0.93 9.87
CA PRO A 171 -17.29 1.81 10.51
C PRO A 171 -16.68 3.11 11.08
N LYS A 172 -15.44 3.05 11.57
CA LYS A 172 -14.74 4.24 12.06
C LYS A 172 -14.19 5.08 10.91
N MET A 173 -13.67 4.45 9.85
CA MET A 173 -13.24 5.15 8.64
C MET A 173 -14.38 5.98 8.03
N GLU A 174 -15.62 5.49 8.04
CA GLU A 174 -16.78 6.20 7.49
C GLU A 174 -17.02 7.55 8.19
N THR A 175 -16.68 7.65 9.47
CA THR A 175 -16.84 8.88 10.26
C THR A 175 -15.62 9.76 10.30
N SER A 176 -14.44 9.22 10.00
CA SER A 176 -13.15 9.94 10.12
C SER A 176 -12.64 10.53 8.81
N MET A 177 -13.12 10.05 7.65
CA MET A 177 -12.67 10.51 6.35
C MET A 177 -13.80 11.04 5.45
N ASP A 178 -13.43 11.67 4.33
CA ASP A 178 -14.37 12.10 3.31
C ASP A 178 -15.15 10.90 2.74
N ILE A 179 -16.48 11.03 2.62
CA ILE A 179 -17.37 9.95 2.20
C ILE A 179 -17.07 9.42 0.78
N LYS A 180 -16.58 10.28 -0.12
CA LYS A 180 -16.20 9.85 -1.47
C LYS A 180 -14.94 9.01 -1.43
N LEU A 181 -13.96 9.42 -0.63
CA LEU A 181 -12.71 8.70 -0.42
C LEU A 181 -12.99 7.34 0.24
N PHE A 182 -13.78 7.32 1.32
CA PHE A 182 -14.25 6.09 1.96
C PHE A 182 -14.91 5.13 0.97
N SER A 183 -15.83 5.65 0.15
CA SER A 183 -16.53 4.84 -0.84
C SER A 183 -15.56 4.19 -1.85
N ARG A 184 -14.53 4.91 -2.32
CA ARG A 184 -13.54 4.38 -3.26
C ARG A 184 -12.67 3.30 -2.63
N ILE A 185 -12.30 3.46 -1.37
CA ILE A 185 -11.44 2.50 -0.67
C ILE A 185 -12.23 1.24 -0.29
N VAL A 186 -13.35 1.41 0.42
CA VAL A 186 -14.04 0.29 1.08
C VAL A 186 -14.90 -0.51 0.10
N LYS A 187 -15.66 0.16 -0.79
CA LYS A 187 -16.58 -0.54 -1.71
C LYS A 187 -15.86 -1.32 -2.82
N TYR A 188 -14.63 -0.93 -3.14
CA TYR A 188 -13.87 -1.55 -4.23
C TYR A 188 -12.72 -2.44 -3.74
N SER A 189 -12.67 -2.77 -2.44
CA SER A 189 -11.60 -3.59 -1.87
C SER A 189 -12.11 -4.86 -1.22
N TYR A 190 -11.31 -5.92 -1.30
CA TYR A 190 -11.41 -7.05 -0.39
C TYR A 190 -10.92 -6.61 0.98
N ILE A 191 -11.76 -6.70 2.00
CA ILE A 191 -11.43 -6.26 3.36
C ILE A 191 -10.89 -7.44 4.14
N LYS A 192 -9.72 -7.26 4.77
CA LYS A 192 -9.07 -8.22 5.66
C LYS A 192 -8.75 -7.56 6.99
N GLU A 193 -9.48 -7.97 8.02
CA GLU A 193 -9.30 -7.49 9.39
C GLU A 193 -8.34 -8.41 10.15
N ILE A 194 -7.22 -7.87 10.64
CA ILE A 194 -6.30 -8.57 11.55
C ILE A 194 -6.68 -8.17 12.98
N LYS A 195 -7.02 -9.16 13.80
CA LYS A 195 -7.55 -8.96 15.16
C LYS A 195 -6.50 -9.10 16.26
N ASP A 196 -5.35 -9.67 15.92
CA ASP A 196 -4.34 -10.01 16.91
C ASP A 196 -3.41 -8.86 17.26
N GLY A 197 -2.78 -8.98 18.40
CA GLY A 197 -2.04 -7.93 19.06
C GLY A 197 -0.70 -7.55 18.42
N ASP A 198 0.02 -6.71 19.11
CA ASP A 198 1.29 -6.11 18.67
C ASP A 198 2.43 -7.15 18.58
N HIS A 199 2.83 -7.52 17.37
CA HIS A 199 3.99 -8.40 17.09
C HIS A 199 5.35 -7.66 17.21
N ARG A 200 5.37 -6.35 17.55
CA ARG A 200 6.60 -5.58 17.74
C ARG A 200 7.25 -5.84 19.09
N LYS A 201 6.59 -6.55 20.00
CA LYS A 201 7.20 -6.99 21.24
C LYS A 201 8.20 -8.10 20.91
N ALA A 202 9.37 -7.67 20.39
CA ALA A 202 10.54 -8.54 20.40
C ALA A 202 10.83 -8.86 21.87
N GLU A 203 10.95 -10.12 22.18
CA GLU A 203 11.62 -10.56 23.41
C GLU A 203 13.06 -10.07 23.31
N PHE A 204 13.43 -9.11 24.16
CA PHE A 204 14.82 -8.73 24.40
C PHE A 204 15.41 -9.69 25.41
#